data_ac4a7e04f64a18bd58eb35fb4b8831a1
#
_entry.id   ac4a7e04f64a18bd58eb35fb4b8831a1
#
_cell.length_a   1.000
_cell.length_b   1.000
_cell.length_c   1.000
_cell.angle_alpha   90.00
_cell.angle_beta   90.00
_cell.angle_gamma   90.00
#
_symmetry.space_group_name_H-M   'P 1'
#
loop_
_entity.id
_entity.type
_entity.pdbx_description
1 polymer ?
#
loop_
_entity_poly.entity_id
_entity_poly.type
_entity_poly.pdbx_seq_one_letter_code
_entity_poly.pdbx_strand_id
1 'polypeptide(L)'
;MAFSPAISAHDAGGGHPKDTAVTAVPLPFVVEKTGPVRAPKAAKLEPGTKVSGQGFWKFIAAPDLVPVPPAAVPFVKGAHGTVIFDAKNDAVYWGLKDVGFVGFSNKLSRSWIVEGDPALKKGNLHGADIFPRKGRPALVAAADNDDGQIHLTDTTFQHSENLGMPPFAQYADKKGYAPTDVAIQDEGHLWITDGYGKAFFMGAETSPLRYSAKIHGGKAMSQTPHGISFDPRTGSLLISARPEGRIMDWDMKHERFQAIDGLPPGSTICNMDIWGDHALAPCLNDTDKTKAGPIFIVNLKKHAVVATIRPRDDLGYADVQSVHGACWYVSGTGSKREVYIVFTAWNPGGIGALKLVNVAD
;
A
#
# COMPACT_ATOMS: atom_id res chain seq x y z
N MET A 1 -24.92 -7.51 -53.91
CA MET A 1 -23.85 -7.41 -54.91
C MET A 1 -22.59 -7.06 -54.23
N ALA A 2 -21.65 -7.96 -54.32
CA ALA A 2 -20.31 -7.99 -53.77
C ALA A 2 -19.42 -6.86 -54.28
N PHE A 3 -18.42 -6.47 -53.48
CA PHE A 3 -17.01 -6.50 -53.88
C PHE A 3 -16.13 -6.17 -52.66
N SER A 4 -15.35 -7.18 -52.29
CA SER A 4 -14.14 -7.07 -51.46
C SER A 4 -12.94 -6.92 -52.39
N PRO A 5 -11.87 -6.22 -52.01
CA PRO A 5 -10.57 -6.59 -52.51
C PRO A 5 -9.64 -7.04 -51.38
N ALA A 6 -9.06 -8.21 -51.60
CA ALA A 6 -7.90 -8.75 -50.92
C ALA A 6 -6.67 -7.87 -51.16
N ILE A 7 -5.85 -7.64 -50.15
CA ILE A 7 -4.49 -7.13 -50.27
C ILE A 7 -3.52 -8.18 -49.77
N SER A 8 -2.57 -8.50 -50.63
CA SER A 8 -1.56 -9.55 -50.54
C SER A 8 -0.52 -9.27 -49.49
N ALA A 9 -0.04 -10.35 -48.85
CA ALA A 9 1.13 -10.39 -48.02
C ALA A 9 2.42 -10.08 -48.82
N HIS A 10 3.25 -9.17 -48.27
CA HIS A 10 4.66 -9.09 -48.62
C HIS A 10 5.49 -9.56 -47.43
N ASP A 11 6.18 -10.67 -47.61
CA ASP A 11 7.30 -11.13 -46.81
C ASP A 11 8.41 -10.08 -46.82
N ALA A 12 8.81 -9.63 -45.62
CA ALA A 12 10.08 -9.01 -45.39
C ALA A 12 10.69 -9.65 -44.13
N GLY A 13 11.64 -10.53 -44.35
CA GLY A 13 12.48 -11.14 -43.33
C GLY A 13 13.27 -10.09 -42.56
N GLY A 14 13.00 -9.95 -41.28
CA GLY A 14 13.78 -9.16 -40.32
C GLY A 14 14.11 -10.05 -39.12
N GLY A 15 15.38 -10.40 -38.97
CA GLY A 15 15.87 -11.26 -37.91
C GLY A 15 15.50 -10.74 -36.53
N HIS A 16 14.89 -11.62 -35.73
CA HIS A 16 14.68 -11.41 -34.31
C HIS A 16 16.03 -11.25 -33.61
N PRO A 17 16.22 -10.22 -32.79
CA PRO A 17 17.34 -10.19 -31.86
C PRO A 17 17.16 -11.35 -30.89
N LYS A 18 18.22 -12.14 -30.73
CA LYS A 18 18.28 -13.26 -29.78
C LYS A 18 17.86 -12.79 -28.40
N ASP A 19 16.92 -13.52 -27.81
CA ASP A 19 16.58 -13.45 -26.40
C ASP A 19 17.86 -13.46 -25.55
N THR A 20 18.28 -12.29 -25.12
CA THR A 20 19.18 -12.20 -23.97
C THR A 20 18.33 -12.54 -22.76
N ALA A 21 18.52 -13.74 -22.25
CA ALA A 21 17.99 -14.16 -20.96
C ALA A 21 18.35 -13.04 -19.97
N VAL A 22 17.33 -12.34 -19.50
CA VAL A 22 17.44 -11.43 -18.37
C VAL A 22 17.75 -12.35 -17.19
N THR A 23 19.03 -12.50 -16.88
CA THR A 23 19.49 -13.10 -15.64
C THR A 23 18.85 -12.28 -14.55
N ALA A 24 17.97 -12.94 -13.77
CA ALA A 24 17.41 -12.35 -12.56
C ALA A 24 18.57 -11.90 -11.70
N VAL A 25 18.79 -10.59 -11.64
CA VAL A 25 19.75 -9.98 -10.73
C VAL A 25 19.23 -10.31 -9.34
N PRO A 26 19.99 -11.01 -8.47
CA PRO A 26 19.57 -11.23 -7.11
C PRO A 26 19.32 -9.86 -6.50
N LEU A 27 18.07 -9.60 -6.08
CA LEU A 27 17.69 -8.36 -5.42
C LEU A 27 18.58 -8.19 -4.19
N PRO A 28 19.49 -7.21 -4.13
CA PRO A 28 20.28 -6.98 -2.96
C PRO A 28 19.40 -6.31 -1.91
N PHE A 29 19.23 -6.96 -0.79
CA PHE A 29 18.56 -6.45 0.39
C PHE A 29 17.03 -6.42 0.36
N VAL A 30 16.47 -7.57 0.50
CA VAL A 30 15.21 -7.68 1.23
C VAL A 30 15.57 -7.66 2.71
N VAL A 31 15.54 -6.49 3.32
CA VAL A 31 15.58 -6.36 4.77
C VAL A 31 14.48 -7.26 5.33
N GLU A 32 14.81 -8.19 6.16
CA GLU A 32 14.06 -9.19 6.97
C GLU A 32 12.51 -9.20 6.99
N LYS A 33 11.81 -8.49 6.10
CA LYS A 33 10.38 -8.71 5.80
C LYS A 33 10.14 -10.11 5.19
N THR A 34 11.19 -10.83 4.77
CA THR A 34 11.12 -12.12 4.06
C THR A 34 11.29 -13.36 4.92
N GLY A 35 11.66 -13.22 6.18
CA GLY A 35 11.72 -14.38 7.06
C GLY A 35 10.33 -14.95 7.36
N PRO A 36 10.21 -16.27 7.65
CA PRO A 36 8.93 -16.81 8.07
C PRO A 36 8.43 -16.03 9.29
N VAL A 37 7.16 -15.62 9.22
CA VAL A 37 6.48 -15.00 10.36
C VAL A 37 6.49 -16.02 11.50
N ARG A 38 7.38 -15.83 12.49
CA ARG A 38 7.42 -16.68 13.68
C ARG A 38 6.51 -16.08 14.73
N ALA A 39 5.75 -16.96 15.39
CA ALA A 39 4.93 -16.57 16.52
C ALA A 39 5.76 -15.84 17.58
N PRO A 40 5.30 -14.70 18.10
CA PRO A 40 5.82 -14.18 19.35
C PRO A 40 5.62 -15.25 20.43
N LYS A 41 6.46 -15.24 21.46
CA LYS A 41 6.29 -16.15 22.61
C LYS A 41 4.87 -15.98 23.16
N ALA A 42 4.18 -17.10 23.43
CA ALA A 42 2.83 -17.08 23.98
C ALA A 42 2.75 -16.14 25.19
N ALA A 43 1.90 -15.11 25.08
CA ALA A 43 1.67 -14.17 26.16
C ALA A 43 0.41 -14.59 26.94
N LYS A 44 0.54 -14.63 28.26
CA LYS A 44 -0.62 -14.74 29.13
C LYS A 44 -1.32 -13.38 29.11
N LEU A 45 -2.52 -13.33 28.56
CA LEU A 45 -3.31 -12.12 28.54
C LEU A 45 -4.04 -11.94 29.87
N GLU A 46 -4.20 -10.71 30.32
CA GLU A 46 -5.04 -10.41 31.47
C GLU A 46 -6.50 -10.79 31.19
N PRO A 47 -7.25 -11.27 32.20
CA PRO A 47 -8.67 -11.57 32.04
C PRO A 47 -9.43 -10.36 31.50
N GLY A 48 -10.29 -10.58 30.49
CA GLY A 48 -11.07 -9.53 29.86
C GLY A 48 -10.35 -8.75 28.74
N THR A 49 -9.09 -9.07 28.42
CA THR A 49 -8.39 -8.47 27.29
C THR A 49 -9.13 -8.79 25.98
N LYS A 50 -9.54 -7.76 25.26
CA LYS A 50 -10.19 -7.90 23.94
C LYS A 50 -9.20 -8.34 22.90
N VAL A 51 -9.55 -9.35 22.10
CA VAL A 51 -8.71 -9.91 21.03
C VAL A 51 -9.52 -9.95 19.74
N SER A 52 -8.88 -9.60 18.63
CA SER A 52 -9.45 -9.72 17.27
C SER A 52 -8.54 -10.55 16.37
N GLY A 53 -9.12 -11.26 15.43
CA GLY A 53 -8.41 -12.12 14.50
C GLY A 53 -8.56 -13.61 14.78
N GLN A 54 -7.99 -14.44 13.89
CA GLN A 54 -8.13 -15.89 13.89
C GLN A 54 -6.78 -16.60 13.82
N GLY A 55 -6.71 -17.81 14.36
CA GLY A 55 -5.54 -18.68 14.33
C GLY A 55 -4.30 -18.00 14.92
N PHE A 56 -3.22 -18.00 14.17
CA PHE A 56 -1.98 -17.30 14.52
C PHE A 56 -2.14 -15.78 14.64
N TRP A 57 -3.04 -15.18 13.84
CA TRP A 57 -3.20 -13.74 13.69
C TRP A 57 -4.19 -13.17 14.69
N LYS A 58 -3.83 -13.18 15.97
CA LYS A 58 -4.62 -12.59 17.05
C LYS A 58 -3.96 -11.33 17.54
N PHE A 59 -4.71 -10.23 17.61
CA PHE A 59 -4.23 -8.90 17.97
C PHE A 59 -5.01 -8.33 19.15
N ILE A 60 -4.33 -7.51 19.92
CA ILE A 60 -4.92 -6.65 20.96
C ILE A 60 -4.71 -5.18 20.58
N ALA A 61 -5.52 -4.29 21.13
CA ALA A 61 -5.32 -2.86 21.02
C ALA A 61 -4.03 -2.41 21.71
N ALA A 62 -3.35 -1.43 21.13
CA ALA A 62 -2.20 -0.75 21.71
C ALA A 62 -2.43 0.77 21.70
N PRO A 63 -3.41 1.29 22.49
CA PRO A 63 -3.90 2.66 22.40
C PRO A 63 -2.88 3.72 22.84
N ASP A 64 -1.87 3.35 23.62
CA ASP A 64 -0.81 4.25 24.09
C ASP A 64 0.30 4.47 23.04
N LEU A 65 0.20 3.75 21.91
CA LEU A 65 1.14 3.90 20.79
C LEU A 65 0.61 4.86 19.73
N VAL A 66 1.50 5.33 18.87
CA VAL A 66 1.24 6.31 17.81
C VAL A 66 0.55 7.60 18.30
N PRO A 67 1.07 8.25 19.38
CA PRO A 67 0.52 9.48 19.87
C PRO A 67 0.61 10.58 18.81
N VAL A 68 -0.50 11.26 18.50
CA VAL A 68 -0.49 12.34 17.52
C VAL A 68 0.17 13.59 18.12
N PRO A 69 1.18 14.20 17.45
CA PRO A 69 1.78 15.44 17.93
C PRO A 69 0.72 16.54 18.10
N PRO A 70 0.74 17.35 19.16
CA PRO A 70 -0.27 18.40 19.41
C PRO A 70 -0.52 19.33 18.21
N ALA A 71 0.53 19.71 17.49
CA ALA A 71 0.43 20.57 16.32
C ALA A 71 -0.25 19.87 15.10
N ALA A 72 -0.29 18.55 15.05
CA ALA A 72 -0.96 17.79 14.00
C ALA A 72 -2.44 17.47 14.32
N VAL A 73 -2.86 17.54 15.59
CA VAL A 73 -4.23 17.21 16.02
C VAL A 73 -5.32 17.94 15.23
N PRO A 74 -5.22 19.25 14.92
CA PRO A 74 -6.26 19.96 14.16
C PRO A 74 -6.50 19.39 12.76
N PHE A 75 -5.54 18.67 12.18
CA PHE A 75 -5.57 18.13 10.81
C PHE A 75 -6.03 16.66 10.75
N VAL A 76 -6.22 16.02 11.89
CA VAL A 76 -6.58 14.57 11.94
C VAL A 76 -7.99 14.33 11.42
N LYS A 77 -8.92 15.25 11.64
CA LYS A 77 -10.31 15.08 11.20
C LYS A 77 -10.38 15.05 9.68
N GLY A 78 -10.89 13.93 9.14
CA GLY A 78 -10.99 13.70 7.70
C GLY A 78 -9.69 13.24 7.05
N ALA A 79 -8.60 13.06 7.82
CA ALA A 79 -7.36 12.50 7.33
C ALA A 79 -7.57 11.04 6.90
N HIS A 80 -7.05 10.68 5.73
CA HIS A 80 -7.11 9.31 5.23
C HIS A 80 -5.86 8.90 4.42
N GLY A 81 -4.74 9.57 4.67
CA GLY A 81 -3.45 9.16 4.13
C GLY A 81 -2.99 7.81 4.69
N THR A 82 -2.14 7.15 3.94
CA THR A 82 -1.58 5.84 4.33
C THR A 82 -0.44 5.96 5.33
N VAL A 83 0.02 4.80 5.81
CA VAL A 83 1.21 4.65 6.64
C VAL A 83 2.25 3.77 5.96
N ILE A 84 3.54 4.10 6.11
CA ILE A 84 4.68 3.35 5.60
C ILE A 84 5.70 3.11 6.72
N PHE A 85 6.42 2.00 6.64
CA PHE A 85 7.40 1.59 7.66
C PHE A 85 8.82 1.58 7.11
N ASP A 86 9.69 2.44 7.66
CA ASP A 86 11.14 2.43 7.45
C ASP A 86 11.80 1.48 8.46
N ALA A 87 12.04 0.26 8.04
CA ALA A 87 12.66 -0.75 8.90
C ALA A 87 14.11 -0.41 9.28
N LYS A 88 14.82 0.39 8.48
CA LYS A 88 16.21 0.78 8.75
C LYS A 88 16.30 1.77 9.91
N ASN A 89 15.36 2.71 9.98
CA ASN A 89 15.35 3.76 11.00
C ASN A 89 14.38 3.45 12.15
N ASP A 90 13.72 2.28 12.13
CA ASP A 90 12.68 1.88 13.10
C ASP A 90 11.60 2.97 13.24
N ALA A 91 11.13 3.47 12.11
CA ALA A 91 10.18 4.59 12.04
C ALA A 91 8.98 4.28 11.14
N VAL A 92 7.80 4.71 11.57
CA VAL A 92 6.59 4.74 10.75
C VAL A 92 6.29 6.18 10.36
N TYR A 93 5.88 6.40 9.12
CA TYR A 93 5.47 7.70 8.62
C TYR A 93 4.01 7.65 8.17
N TRP A 94 3.23 8.62 8.62
CA TRP A 94 1.82 8.80 8.27
C TRP A 94 1.65 10.03 7.40
N GLY A 95 1.13 9.87 6.18
CA GLY A 95 0.73 10.99 5.32
C GLY A 95 -0.50 11.69 5.89
N LEU A 96 -0.37 12.96 6.22
CA LEU A 96 -1.44 13.76 6.81
C LEU A 96 -1.66 15.01 5.96
N LYS A 97 -2.89 15.20 5.49
CA LYS A 97 -3.28 16.34 4.66
C LYS A 97 -2.88 17.67 5.30
N ASP A 98 -2.30 18.55 4.51
CA ASP A 98 -1.85 19.91 4.90
C ASP A 98 -0.76 19.93 5.99
N VAL A 99 -0.18 18.77 6.33
CA VAL A 99 0.93 18.65 7.29
C VAL A 99 2.16 18.01 6.62
N GLY A 100 1.95 17.10 5.67
CA GLY A 100 2.99 16.26 5.10
C GLY A 100 3.07 14.92 5.83
N PHE A 101 4.23 14.58 6.37
CA PHE A 101 4.37 13.35 7.13
C PHE A 101 4.45 13.58 8.64
N VAL A 102 3.79 12.72 9.40
CA VAL A 102 3.97 12.56 10.85
C VAL A 102 4.79 11.29 11.08
N GLY A 103 5.91 11.41 11.76
CA GLY A 103 6.81 10.31 12.09
C GLY A 103 6.53 9.71 13.46
N PHE A 104 6.73 8.40 13.59
CA PHE A 104 6.66 7.66 14.86
C PHE A 104 7.89 6.76 14.99
N SER A 105 8.51 6.75 16.17
CA SER A 105 9.71 5.94 16.46
C SER A 105 9.69 5.43 17.90
N ASN A 106 10.81 4.85 18.35
CA ASN A 106 10.94 4.30 19.69
C ASN A 106 9.79 3.33 20.02
N LYS A 107 9.62 2.32 19.20
CA LYS A 107 8.50 1.36 19.28
C LYS A 107 7.14 2.06 19.24
N LEU A 108 7.00 3.05 18.39
CA LEU A 108 5.78 3.84 18.16
C LEU A 108 5.35 4.74 19.32
N SER A 109 6.17 4.92 20.36
CA SER A 109 5.83 5.74 21.54
C SER A 109 6.21 7.21 21.41
N ARG A 110 7.04 7.58 20.42
CA ARG A 110 7.46 8.95 20.15
C ARG A 110 6.96 9.41 18.78
N SER A 111 6.47 10.62 18.70
CA SER A 111 6.02 11.21 17.43
C SER A 111 6.56 12.62 17.19
N TRP A 112 6.60 13.01 15.92
CA TRP A 112 6.99 14.36 15.48
C TRP A 112 6.36 14.69 14.11
N ILE A 113 6.20 15.98 13.81
CA ILE A 113 5.94 16.41 12.44
C ILE A 113 7.27 16.40 11.69
N VAL A 114 7.29 15.74 10.52
CA VAL A 114 8.49 15.67 9.70
C VAL A 114 8.76 17.02 9.05
N GLU A 115 9.92 17.59 9.36
CA GLU A 115 10.38 18.79 8.66
C GLU A 115 10.96 18.38 7.29
N GLY A 116 10.49 19.03 6.23
CA GLY A 116 10.89 18.64 4.87
C GLY A 116 10.43 19.63 3.81
N ASP A 117 10.50 19.19 2.57
CA ASP A 117 10.11 19.96 1.38
C ASP A 117 8.67 20.51 1.56
N PRO A 118 8.45 21.83 1.38
CA PRO A 118 7.12 22.42 1.45
C PRO A 118 6.10 21.81 0.48
N ALA A 119 6.54 21.21 -0.63
CA ALA A 119 5.65 20.53 -1.58
C ALA A 119 4.94 19.32 -0.94
N LEU A 120 5.59 18.64 0.00
CA LEU A 120 4.99 17.51 0.73
C LEU A 120 3.95 17.94 1.78
N LYS A 121 3.92 19.22 2.13
CA LYS A 121 3.00 19.80 3.13
C LYS A 121 1.72 20.36 2.50
N LYS A 122 1.57 20.25 1.18
CA LYS A 122 0.38 20.69 0.46
C LYS A 122 -0.41 19.46 0.02
N GLY A 123 -1.70 19.61 -0.07
CA GLY A 123 -2.58 18.55 -0.56
C GLY A 123 -2.70 17.33 0.36
N ASN A 124 -3.01 16.20 -0.21
CA ASN A 124 -3.35 14.96 0.51
C ASN A 124 -2.44 13.81 0.06
N LEU A 125 -1.44 13.48 0.87
CA LEU A 125 -0.56 12.33 0.66
C LEU A 125 -1.35 11.04 0.93
N HIS A 126 -2.20 10.66 -0.04
CA HIS A 126 -3.25 9.67 0.10
C HIS A 126 -2.69 8.24 0.16
N GLY A 127 -1.84 7.87 -0.80
CA GLY A 127 -1.12 6.59 -0.84
C GLY A 127 0.39 6.83 -0.84
N ALA A 128 1.17 5.93 -0.28
CA ALA A 128 2.62 6.01 -0.30
C ALA A 128 3.28 4.65 -0.16
N ASP A 129 4.51 4.55 -0.63
CA ASP A 129 5.36 3.37 -0.48
C ASP A 129 6.81 3.78 -0.16
N ILE A 130 7.56 2.83 0.38
CA ILE A 130 8.93 3.02 0.80
C ILE A 130 9.82 1.86 0.35
N PHE A 131 10.94 2.19 -0.26
CA PHE A 131 11.91 1.21 -0.74
C PHE A 131 13.28 1.40 -0.08
N PRO A 132 13.81 0.39 0.63
CA PRO A 132 15.09 0.48 1.30
C PRO A 132 16.25 0.53 0.29
N ARG A 133 17.19 1.45 0.49
CA ARG A 133 18.40 1.59 -0.32
C ARG A 133 19.65 1.31 0.49
N LYS A 134 20.61 0.60 -0.11
CA LYS A 134 21.88 0.29 0.54
C LYS A 134 22.72 1.56 0.75
N GLY A 135 23.09 1.85 2.00
CA GLY A 135 23.97 2.97 2.34
C GLY A 135 23.38 4.36 2.16
N ARG A 136 22.10 4.48 1.74
CA ARG A 136 21.39 5.75 1.51
C ARG A 136 20.07 5.78 2.29
N PRO A 137 19.45 6.94 2.50
CA PRO A 137 18.07 7.03 2.97
C PRO A 137 17.12 6.24 2.05
N ALA A 138 16.10 5.61 2.61
CA ALA A 138 15.13 4.86 1.81
C ALA A 138 14.39 5.79 0.83
N LEU A 139 14.08 5.28 -0.35
CA LEU A 139 13.26 5.99 -1.34
C LEU A 139 11.81 5.99 -0.85
N VAL A 140 11.12 7.11 -1.00
CA VAL A 140 9.71 7.28 -0.66
C VAL A 140 8.98 7.86 -1.86
N ALA A 141 7.88 7.24 -2.24
CA ALA A 141 6.95 7.81 -3.20
C ALA A 141 5.60 8.03 -2.53
N ALA A 142 4.91 9.12 -2.86
CA ALA A 142 3.59 9.43 -2.32
C ALA A 142 2.67 9.98 -3.42
N ALA A 143 1.44 9.49 -3.45
CA ALA A 143 0.38 9.97 -4.33
C ALA A 143 -0.39 11.10 -3.65
N ASP A 144 -0.39 12.27 -4.24
CA ASP A 144 -1.24 13.39 -3.86
C ASP A 144 -2.44 13.45 -4.80
N ASN A 145 -3.59 13.01 -4.31
CA ASN A 145 -4.79 12.94 -5.12
C ASN A 145 -5.51 14.29 -5.28
N ASP A 146 -5.27 15.25 -4.39
CA ASP A 146 -5.89 16.59 -4.46
C ASP A 146 -5.21 17.41 -5.58
N ASP A 147 -3.88 17.37 -5.64
CA ASP A 147 -3.10 18.13 -6.63
C ASP A 147 -2.78 17.33 -7.90
N GLY A 148 -3.14 16.03 -7.94
CA GLY A 148 -2.88 15.16 -9.09
C GLY A 148 -1.39 14.98 -9.36
N GLN A 149 -0.62 14.68 -8.31
CA GLN A 149 0.83 14.54 -8.39
C GLN A 149 1.34 13.29 -7.68
N ILE A 150 2.49 12.84 -8.11
CA ILE A 150 3.32 11.88 -7.37
C ILE A 150 4.56 12.62 -6.89
N HIS A 151 4.81 12.57 -5.61
CA HIS A 151 6.03 13.06 -4.99
C HIS A 151 7.02 11.92 -4.84
N LEU A 152 8.24 12.10 -5.34
CA LEU A 152 9.37 11.20 -5.12
C LEU A 152 10.40 11.90 -4.24
N THR A 153 10.70 11.30 -3.10
CA THR A 153 11.64 11.84 -2.11
C THR A 153 12.42 10.68 -1.47
N ASP A 154 13.10 10.93 -0.37
CA ASP A 154 13.66 9.91 0.49
C ASP A 154 13.33 10.18 1.97
N THR A 155 13.74 9.29 2.87
CA THR A 155 13.44 9.41 4.31
C THR A 155 14.14 10.56 5.03
N THR A 156 14.85 11.43 4.31
CA THR A 156 15.23 12.77 4.81
C THR A 156 14.12 13.78 4.60
N PHE A 157 13.25 13.57 3.61
CA PHE A 157 12.14 14.46 3.19
C PHE A 157 12.56 15.88 2.81
N GLN A 158 13.86 16.15 2.62
CA GLN A 158 14.37 17.51 2.41
C GLN A 158 14.16 18.02 0.99
N HIS A 159 13.96 17.12 0.05
CA HIS A 159 13.75 17.45 -1.37
C HIS A 159 12.79 16.45 -1.98
N SER A 160 11.87 16.93 -2.83
CA SER A 160 10.97 16.08 -3.61
C SER A 160 10.99 16.47 -5.09
N GLU A 161 10.98 15.45 -5.95
CA GLU A 161 10.66 15.60 -7.37
C GLU A 161 9.18 15.26 -7.56
N ASN A 162 8.53 15.92 -8.52
CA ASN A 162 7.09 15.77 -8.72
C ASN A 162 6.78 15.29 -10.14
N LEU A 163 5.82 14.36 -10.24
CA LEU A 163 5.31 13.84 -11.50
C LEU A 163 3.81 14.13 -11.59
N GLY A 164 3.43 15.03 -12.48
CA GLY A 164 2.04 15.45 -12.64
C GLY A 164 1.26 14.64 -13.69
N MET A 165 0.37 15.30 -14.42
CA MET A 165 -0.50 14.70 -15.42
C MET A 165 0.20 13.76 -16.39
N PRO A 166 -0.27 12.51 -16.55
CA PRO A 166 0.32 11.54 -17.47
C PRO A 166 0.26 11.99 -18.94
N PRO A 167 1.29 11.75 -19.75
CA PRO A 167 1.34 12.16 -21.16
C PRO A 167 0.66 11.17 -22.12
N PHE A 168 -0.18 10.26 -21.61
CA PHE A 168 -0.85 9.26 -22.43
C PHE A 168 -2.08 9.82 -23.15
N ALA A 169 -2.45 9.21 -24.30
CA ALA A 169 -3.63 9.60 -25.08
C ALA A 169 -4.92 9.61 -24.25
N GLN A 170 -5.03 8.74 -23.25
CA GLN A 170 -6.16 8.67 -22.32
C GLN A 170 -6.33 9.97 -21.50
N TYR A 171 -5.30 10.79 -21.37
CA TYR A 171 -5.28 12.06 -20.65
C TYR A 171 -5.11 13.28 -21.58
N ALA A 172 -5.38 13.13 -22.88
CA ALA A 172 -5.25 14.22 -23.86
C ALA A 172 -6.11 15.44 -23.54
N ASP A 173 -7.25 15.24 -22.88
CA ASP A 173 -8.15 16.29 -22.39
C ASP A 173 -7.62 17.07 -21.17
N LYS A 174 -6.46 16.67 -20.62
CA LYS A 174 -5.84 17.25 -19.43
C LYS A 174 -6.73 17.27 -18.19
N LYS A 175 -7.60 16.27 -18.05
CA LYS A 175 -8.55 16.15 -16.94
C LYS A 175 -8.56 14.74 -16.36
N GLY A 176 -9.09 14.65 -15.15
CA GLY A 176 -9.41 13.36 -14.51
C GLY A 176 -8.20 12.54 -14.13
N TYR A 177 -7.10 13.16 -13.70
CA TYR A 177 -5.99 12.48 -13.03
C TYR A 177 -6.05 12.78 -11.54
N ALA A 178 -6.23 11.75 -10.73
CA ALA A 178 -6.27 11.82 -9.28
C ALA A 178 -5.70 10.51 -8.70
N PRO A 179 -4.37 10.43 -8.57
CA PRO A 179 -3.68 9.21 -8.17
C PRO A 179 -4.03 8.82 -6.74
N THR A 180 -4.27 7.54 -6.53
CA THR A 180 -4.69 7.03 -5.21
C THR A 180 -3.57 6.34 -4.45
N ASP A 181 -2.64 5.68 -5.15
CA ASP A 181 -1.54 4.96 -4.49
C ASP A 181 -0.36 4.76 -5.43
N VAL A 182 0.77 4.37 -4.84
CA VAL A 182 2.02 4.10 -5.55
C VAL A 182 2.71 2.89 -4.95
N ALA A 183 3.39 2.10 -5.80
CA ALA A 183 4.25 0.99 -5.39
C ALA A 183 5.64 1.15 -6.01
N ILE A 184 6.68 1.09 -5.20
CA ILE A 184 8.06 1.13 -5.66
C ILE A 184 8.53 -0.31 -5.94
N GLN A 185 8.75 -0.63 -7.22
CA GLN A 185 9.23 -1.93 -7.63
C GLN A 185 10.71 -2.15 -7.29
N ASP A 186 11.52 -1.15 -7.57
CA ASP A 186 12.96 -1.10 -7.32
C ASP A 186 13.44 0.37 -7.31
N GLU A 187 14.77 0.60 -7.20
CA GLU A 187 15.32 1.96 -7.18
C GLU A 187 15.04 2.76 -8.47
N GLY A 188 14.75 2.10 -9.59
CA GLY A 188 14.56 2.69 -10.92
C GLY A 188 13.11 2.78 -11.37
N HIS A 189 12.18 2.08 -10.72
CA HIS A 189 10.82 1.91 -11.23
C HIS A 189 9.78 1.98 -10.11
N LEU A 190 8.67 2.62 -10.44
CA LEU A 190 7.47 2.65 -9.60
C LEU A 190 6.20 2.48 -10.44
N TRP A 191 5.10 2.15 -9.77
CA TRP A 191 3.78 2.00 -10.33
C TRP A 191 2.79 2.90 -9.61
N ILE A 192 1.82 3.42 -10.34
CA ILE A 192 0.86 4.43 -9.87
C ILE A 192 -0.53 3.98 -10.24
N THR A 193 -1.49 4.04 -9.31
CA THR A 193 -2.92 3.90 -9.61
C THR A 193 -3.59 5.25 -9.68
N ASP A 194 -4.38 5.49 -10.75
CA ASP A 194 -5.26 6.65 -10.93
C ASP A 194 -6.70 6.29 -10.54
N GLY A 195 -6.89 5.84 -9.29
CA GLY A 195 -8.16 5.25 -8.85
C GLY A 195 -9.31 6.23 -8.77
N TYR A 196 -9.07 7.50 -8.45
CA TYR A 196 -10.11 8.53 -8.42
C TYR A 196 -10.24 9.29 -9.74
N GLY A 197 -9.35 9.02 -10.70
CA GLY A 197 -9.39 9.62 -12.03
C GLY A 197 -10.02 8.70 -13.08
N LYS A 198 -9.21 8.25 -14.03
CA LYS A 198 -9.65 7.44 -15.17
C LYS A 198 -9.52 5.94 -14.99
N ALA A 199 -9.14 5.49 -13.79
CA ALA A 199 -9.02 4.09 -13.40
C ALA A 199 -7.90 3.32 -14.14
N PHE A 200 -6.84 3.98 -14.52
CA PHE A 200 -5.64 3.34 -15.04
C PHE A 200 -4.60 3.10 -13.94
N PHE A 201 -3.70 2.16 -14.19
CA PHE A 201 -2.43 2.08 -13.48
C PHE A 201 -1.29 2.14 -14.49
N MET A 202 -0.18 2.75 -14.10
CA MET A 202 0.90 3.10 -15.02
C MET A 202 2.26 3.04 -14.36
N GLY A 203 3.27 2.71 -15.16
CA GLY A 203 4.65 2.68 -14.71
C GLY A 203 5.32 4.05 -14.84
N ALA A 204 6.30 4.30 -13.98
CA ALA A 204 7.21 5.43 -14.09
C ALA A 204 8.65 5.01 -13.73
N GLU A 205 9.61 5.76 -14.24
CA GLU A 205 11.04 5.67 -13.91
C GLU A 205 11.34 6.71 -12.82
N THR A 206 12.27 6.42 -11.94
CA THR A 206 12.63 7.30 -10.82
C THR A 206 13.83 8.19 -11.11
N SER A 207 14.63 7.88 -12.15
CA SER A 207 15.83 8.65 -12.50
C SER A 207 16.12 8.61 -14.01
N PRO A 208 15.75 9.67 -14.76
CA PRO A 208 14.94 10.82 -14.32
C PRO A 208 13.50 10.43 -14.00
N LEU A 209 12.83 11.19 -13.13
CA LEU A 209 11.43 10.95 -12.79
C LEU A 209 10.54 11.27 -14.01
N ARG A 210 9.95 10.22 -14.61
CA ARG A 210 9.08 10.33 -15.79
C ARG A 210 8.20 9.11 -15.95
N TYR A 211 7.05 9.26 -16.59
CA TYR A 211 6.24 8.10 -16.97
C TYR A 211 6.98 7.20 -17.95
N SER A 212 6.88 5.89 -17.75
CA SER A 212 7.26 4.88 -18.74
C SER A 212 6.18 4.78 -19.82
N ALA A 213 6.41 3.99 -20.87
CA ALA A 213 5.39 3.77 -21.91
C ALA A 213 4.24 2.85 -21.47
N LYS A 214 4.28 2.34 -20.23
CA LYS A 214 3.33 1.32 -19.73
C LYS A 214 2.12 1.98 -19.08
N ILE A 215 0.94 1.70 -19.61
CA ILE A 215 -0.36 2.06 -19.04
C ILE A 215 -1.32 0.90 -19.22
N HIS A 216 -2.03 0.54 -18.16
CA HIS A 216 -2.93 -0.59 -18.12
C HIS A 216 -4.22 -0.23 -17.39
N GLY A 217 -5.24 -1.10 -17.46
CA GLY A 217 -6.48 -0.93 -16.71
C GLY A 217 -7.55 -0.16 -17.45
N GLY A 218 -8.16 0.78 -16.75
CA GLY A 218 -9.36 1.49 -17.17
C GLY A 218 -10.62 0.88 -16.55
N LYS A 219 -11.75 1.59 -16.65
CA LYS A 219 -13.02 1.24 -15.98
C LYS A 219 -13.57 -0.15 -16.34
N ALA A 220 -13.16 -0.72 -17.48
CA ALA A 220 -13.54 -2.07 -17.85
C ALA A 220 -12.85 -3.15 -16.99
N MET A 221 -11.68 -2.86 -16.43
CA MET A 221 -10.93 -3.75 -15.55
C MET A 221 -11.31 -3.56 -14.08
N SER A 222 -11.37 -2.33 -13.62
CA SER A 222 -11.85 -1.92 -12.30
C SER A 222 -12.38 -0.49 -12.36
N GLN A 223 -13.46 -0.21 -11.63
CA GLN A 223 -14.00 1.17 -11.54
C GLN A 223 -13.08 2.07 -10.70
N THR A 224 -12.37 1.48 -9.74
CA THR A 224 -11.44 2.21 -8.86
C THR A 224 -10.30 1.28 -8.46
N PRO A 225 -9.22 1.16 -9.26
CA PRO A 225 -7.98 0.53 -8.83
C PRO A 225 -7.33 1.44 -7.78
N HIS A 226 -7.60 1.18 -6.50
CA HIS A 226 -7.32 2.14 -5.44
C HIS A 226 -5.94 1.97 -4.83
N GLY A 227 -5.64 0.81 -4.27
CA GLY A 227 -4.33 0.48 -3.70
C GLY A 227 -3.47 -0.29 -4.70
N ILE A 228 -2.17 -0.14 -4.61
CA ILE A 228 -1.20 -0.91 -5.38
C ILE A 228 0.00 -1.26 -4.52
N SER A 229 0.50 -2.50 -4.62
CA SER A 229 1.73 -2.93 -3.96
C SER A 229 2.51 -3.86 -4.86
N PHE A 230 3.83 -3.76 -4.84
CA PHE A 230 4.71 -4.69 -5.56
C PHE A 230 5.01 -5.91 -4.70
N ASP A 231 4.75 -7.10 -5.24
CA ASP A 231 5.12 -8.36 -4.59
C ASP A 231 6.50 -8.84 -5.09
N PRO A 232 7.58 -8.65 -4.30
CA PRO A 232 8.93 -9.04 -4.72
C PRO A 232 9.13 -10.55 -4.82
N ARG A 233 8.22 -11.36 -4.28
CA ARG A 233 8.33 -12.83 -4.32
C ARG A 233 7.96 -13.38 -5.70
N THR A 234 7.02 -12.75 -6.38
CA THR A 234 6.49 -13.16 -7.69
C THR A 234 6.83 -12.20 -8.80
N GLY A 235 7.20 -10.97 -8.47
CA GLY A 235 7.39 -9.88 -9.42
C GLY A 235 6.06 -9.38 -9.99
N SER A 236 4.96 -9.52 -9.26
CA SER A 236 3.63 -9.06 -9.66
C SER A 236 3.20 -7.80 -8.90
N LEU A 237 2.11 -7.18 -9.36
CA LEU A 237 1.44 -6.08 -8.68
C LEU A 237 0.14 -6.56 -8.05
N LEU A 238 -0.04 -6.32 -6.77
CA LEU A 238 -1.32 -6.46 -6.12
C LEU A 238 -2.09 -5.15 -6.27
N ILE A 239 -3.28 -5.20 -6.86
CA ILE A 239 -4.12 -4.02 -7.12
C ILE A 239 -5.48 -4.23 -6.47
N SER A 240 -5.90 -3.30 -5.61
CA SER A 240 -7.24 -3.36 -5.03
C SER A 240 -8.28 -2.82 -6.00
N ALA A 241 -9.17 -3.68 -6.48
CA ALA A 241 -10.35 -3.34 -7.25
C ALA A 241 -11.48 -3.03 -6.26
N ARG A 242 -11.53 -1.77 -5.77
CA ARG A 242 -12.28 -1.40 -4.58
C ARG A 242 -13.79 -1.60 -4.68
N PRO A 243 -14.49 -1.16 -5.73
CA PRO A 243 -15.94 -1.41 -5.83
C PRO A 243 -16.28 -2.88 -6.06
N GLU A 244 -15.39 -3.61 -6.73
CA GLU A 244 -15.57 -5.02 -7.04
C GLU A 244 -15.29 -5.93 -5.83
N GLY A 245 -14.73 -5.38 -4.76
CA GLY A 245 -14.44 -6.12 -3.52
C GLY A 245 -13.41 -7.22 -3.69
N ARG A 246 -12.36 -6.99 -4.47
CA ARG A 246 -11.32 -7.99 -4.75
C ARG A 246 -9.93 -7.35 -4.84
N ILE A 247 -8.91 -8.18 -4.66
CA ILE A 247 -7.52 -7.88 -4.96
C ILE A 247 -7.16 -8.64 -6.24
N MET A 248 -6.56 -7.93 -7.19
CA MET A 248 -6.04 -8.50 -8.44
C MET A 248 -4.53 -8.67 -8.29
N ASP A 249 -4.05 -9.90 -8.45
CA ASP A 249 -2.63 -10.23 -8.59
C ASP A 249 -2.27 -10.13 -10.07
N TRP A 250 -1.62 -9.03 -10.45
CA TRP A 250 -1.27 -8.69 -11.83
C TRP A 250 0.12 -9.21 -12.17
N ASP A 251 0.18 -10.24 -13.01
CA ASP A 251 1.42 -10.74 -13.61
C ASP A 251 1.91 -9.75 -14.67
N MET A 252 2.95 -8.99 -14.34
CA MET A 252 3.51 -7.96 -15.23
C MET A 252 4.16 -8.54 -16.49
N LYS A 253 4.62 -9.80 -16.45
CA LYS A 253 5.27 -10.45 -17.59
C LYS A 253 4.26 -10.89 -18.64
N HIS A 254 3.12 -11.40 -18.22
CA HIS A 254 2.11 -11.96 -19.11
C HIS A 254 0.89 -11.03 -19.28
N GLU A 255 0.89 -9.87 -18.62
CA GLU A 255 -0.16 -8.85 -18.65
C GLU A 255 -1.57 -9.42 -18.35
N ARG A 256 -1.63 -10.27 -17.35
CA ARG A 256 -2.88 -10.91 -16.91
C ARG A 256 -2.99 -10.84 -15.40
N PHE A 257 -4.21 -10.91 -14.88
CA PHE A 257 -4.43 -10.95 -13.45
C PHE A 257 -5.18 -12.20 -13.00
N GLN A 258 -4.94 -12.58 -11.75
CA GLN A 258 -5.72 -13.53 -10.99
C GLN A 258 -6.35 -12.82 -9.80
N ALA A 259 -7.62 -13.07 -9.53
CA ALA A 259 -8.25 -12.55 -8.32
C ALA A 259 -7.81 -13.35 -7.09
N ILE A 260 -7.62 -12.66 -5.97
CA ILE A 260 -7.43 -13.30 -4.67
C ILE A 260 -8.81 -13.61 -4.09
N ASP A 261 -9.03 -14.88 -3.77
CA ASP A 261 -10.29 -15.39 -3.28
C ASP A 261 -10.50 -15.14 -1.76
N GLY A 262 -11.74 -15.32 -1.31
CA GLY A 262 -12.09 -15.32 0.13
C GLY A 262 -12.30 -13.95 0.74
N LEU A 263 -12.18 -12.86 -0.04
CA LEU A 263 -12.68 -11.57 0.42
C LEU A 263 -14.21 -11.57 0.38
N PRO A 264 -14.89 -11.10 1.44
CA PRO A 264 -16.34 -10.97 1.42
C PRO A 264 -16.78 -10.08 0.25
N PRO A 265 -17.82 -10.45 -0.53
CA PRO A 265 -18.31 -9.64 -1.64
C PRO A 265 -18.67 -8.22 -1.18
N GLY A 266 -18.20 -7.21 -1.92
CA GLY A 266 -18.43 -5.80 -1.58
C GLY A 266 -17.43 -5.22 -0.55
N SER A 267 -16.38 -5.96 -0.20
CA SER A 267 -15.26 -5.42 0.58
C SER A 267 -14.56 -4.29 -0.17
N THR A 268 -14.43 -3.13 0.44
CA THR A 268 -13.82 -1.94 -0.18
C THR A 268 -12.36 -1.80 0.26
N ILE A 269 -11.48 -2.64 -0.29
CA ILE A 269 -10.06 -2.66 0.05
C ILE A 269 -9.41 -1.34 -0.41
N CYS A 270 -8.63 -0.69 0.47
CA CYS A 270 -8.01 0.60 0.17
C CYS A 270 -6.57 0.47 -0.29
N ASN A 271 -5.68 -0.07 0.54
CA ASN A 271 -4.30 -0.35 0.15
C ASN A 271 -3.86 -1.74 0.63
N MET A 272 -2.60 -2.08 0.42
CA MET A 272 -2.03 -3.34 0.91
C MET A 272 -0.59 -3.11 1.35
N ASP A 273 -0.15 -3.80 2.41
CA ASP A 273 1.26 -3.87 2.79
C ASP A 273 1.67 -5.33 2.99
N ILE A 274 2.80 -5.71 2.38
CA ILE A 274 3.24 -7.10 2.29
C ILE A 274 4.34 -7.37 3.32
N TRP A 275 4.17 -8.45 4.09
CA TRP A 275 5.21 -9.02 4.93
C TRP A 275 5.28 -10.55 4.75
N GLY A 276 6.39 -11.03 4.18
CA GLY A 276 6.55 -12.44 3.82
C GLY A 276 5.44 -12.92 2.89
N ASP A 277 4.72 -13.96 3.28
CA ASP A 277 3.62 -14.53 2.49
C ASP A 277 2.25 -13.90 2.79
N HIS A 278 2.21 -12.80 3.52
CA HIS A 278 0.97 -12.20 3.97
C HIS A 278 0.89 -10.72 3.60
N ALA A 279 -0.31 -10.28 3.24
CA ALA A 279 -0.63 -8.88 3.05
C ALA A 279 -1.70 -8.42 4.05
N LEU A 280 -1.55 -7.20 4.56
CA LEU A 280 -2.65 -6.45 5.15
C LEU A 280 -3.52 -5.90 4.03
N ALA A 281 -4.83 -5.96 4.21
CA ALA A 281 -5.80 -5.38 3.31
C ALA A 281 -6.85 -4.61 4.13
N PRO A 282 -6.58 -3.34 4.51
CA PRO A 282 -7.53 -2.48 5.21
C PRO A 282 -8.72 -2.20 4.32
N CYS A 283 -9.90 -2.25 4.91
CA CYS A 283 -11.16 -2.13 4.22
C CYS A 283 -11.96 -0.92 4.72
N LEU A 284 -12.41 -0.09 3.80
CA LEU A 284 -13.17 1.11 4.13
C LEU A 284 -14.52 0.78 4.78
N ASN A 285 -15.21 -0.22 4.25
CA ASN A 285 -16.52 -0.65 4.74
C ASN A 285 -16.59 -2.16 4.88
N ASP A 286 -17.26 -2.62 5.93
CA ASP A 286 -17.67 -4.02 6.03
C ASP A 286 -18.88 -4.27 5.11
N THR A 287 -19.06 -5.51 4.69
CA THR A 287 -20.26 -5.95 3.99
C THR A 287 -21.48 -5.93 4.89
N ASP A 288 -21.30 -6.21 6.18
CA ASP A 288 -22.28 -5.97 7.24
C ASP A 288 -22.27 -4.48 7.64
N LYS A 289 -23.29 -3.75 7.23
CA LYS A 289 -23.39 -2.29 7.44
C LYS A 289 -23.52 -1.87 8.92
N THR A 290 -23.67 -2.80 9.84
CA THR A 290 -23.65 -2.53 11.27
C THR A 290 -22.24 -2.49 11.86
N LYS A 291 -21.24 -2.98 11.09
CA LYS A 291 -19.83 -3.06 11.47
C LYS A 291 -18.98 -2.00 10.79
N ALA A 292 -17.86 -1.67 11.43
CA ALA A 292 -16.83 -0.85 10.85
C ALA A 292 -15.96 -1.63 9.86
N GLY A 293 -15.23 -0.91 9.00
CA GLY A 293 -14.28 -1.50 8.08
C GLY A 293 -13.22 -2.33 8.81
N PRO A 294 -13.00 -3.60 8.43
CA PRO A 294 -11.97 -4.46 9.02
C PRO A 294 -10.61 -4.28 8.34
N ILE A 295 -9.61 -4.95 8.91
CA ILE A 295 -8.34 -5.24 8.25
C ILE A 295 -8.30 -6.75 7.98
N PHE A 296 -8.24 -7.14 6.72
CA PHE A 296 -8.02 -8.53 6.36
C PHE A 296 -6.53 -8.86 6.33
N ILE A 297 -6.18 -10.07 6.76
CA ILE A 297 -4.87 -10.65 6.52
C ILE A 297 -5.04 -11.70 5.43
N VAL A 298 -4.37 -11.48 4.32
CA VAL A 298 -4.41 -12.35 3.14
C VAL A 298 -3.14 -13.18 3.07
N ASN A 299 -3.27 -14.49 2.94
CA ASN A 299 -2.14 -15.36 2.60
C ASN A 299 -1.99 -15.37 1.08
N LEU A 300 -0.93 -14.78 0.58
CA LEU A 300 -0.68 -14.58 -0.84
C LEU A 300 -0.30 -15.87 -1.59
N LYS A 301 0.26 -16.88 -0.90
CA LYS A 301 0.51 -18.20 -1.51
C LYS A 301 -0.76 -19.04 -1.69
N LYS A 302 -1.72 -18.84 -0.79
CA LYS A 302 -3.00 -19.55 -0.82
C LYS A 302 -4.09 -18.75 -1.52
N HIS A 303 -3.82 -17.49 -1.86
CA HIS A 303 -4.78 -16.53 -2.38
C HIS A 303 -6.07 -16.47 -1.53
N ALA A 304 -5.92 -16.45 -0.21
CA ALA A 304 -7.06 -16.55 0.71
C ALA A 304 -6.92 -15.63 1.93
N VAL A 305 -8.05 -15.12 2.42
CA VAL A 305 -8.13 -14.45 3.72
C VAL A 305 -7.91 -15.47 4.83
N VAL A 306 -6.99 -15.18 5.75
CA VAL A 306 -6.64 -16.06 6.88
C VAL A 306 -7.00 -15.46 8.23
N ALA A 307 -7.24 -14.15 8.29
CA ALA A 307 -7.77 -13.50 9.48
C ALA A 307 -8.51 -12.20 9.13
N THR A 308 -9.47 -11.84 9.98
CA THR A 308 -10.21 -10.58 9.95
C THR A 308 -10.03 -9.89 11.29
N ILE A 309 -9.45 -8.70 11.27
CA ILE A 309 -9.19 -7.87 12.44
C ILE A 309 -10.19 -6.71 12.44
N ARG A 310 -10.84 -6.45 13.58
CA ARG A 310 -11.88 -5.43 13.72
C ARG A 310 -11.51 -4.41 14.79
N PRO A 311 -10.83 -3.31 14.43
CA PRO A 311 -10.35 -2.33 15.39
C PRO A 311 -11.48 -1.76 16.27
N ARG A 312 -12.62 -1.36 15.68
CA ARG A 312 -13.75 -0.82 16.43
C ARG A 312 -14.52 -1.90 17.18
N ASP A 313 -14.97 -2.89 16.46
CA ASP A 313 -16.02 -3.79 16.97
C ASP A 313 -15.46 -4.78 18.00
N ASP A 314 -14.23 -5.25 17.82
CA ASP A 314 -13.60 -6.20 18.73
C ASP A 314 -12.62 -5.54 19.71
N LEU A 315 -11.91 -4.50 19.30
CA LEU A 315 -10.75 -3.97 20.04
C LEU A 315 -11.01 -2.61 20.73
N GLY A 316 -12.18 -2.00 20.49
CA GLY A 316 -12.61 -0.82 21.24
C GLY A 316 -12.07 0.51 20.73
N TYR A 317 -11.60 0.60 19.51
CA TYR A 317 -11.33 1.90 18.84
C TYR A 317 -12.67 2.53 18.40
N ALA A 318 -13.43 3.05 19.36
CA ALA A 318 -14.85 3.43 19.21
C ALA A 318 -15.14 4.35 18.03
N ASP A 319 -14.21 5.26 17.72
CA ASP A 319 -14.40 6.27 16.67
C ASP A 319 -13.98 5.77 15.27
N VAL A 320 -13.37 4.59 15.15
CA VAL A 320 -12.92 4.05 13.87
C VAL A 320 -14.09 3.46 13.10
N GLN A 321 -14.59 4.17 12.08
CA GLN A 321 -15.65 3.66 11.20
C GLN A 321 -15.08 3.04 9.92
N SER A 322 -14.08 3.68 9.30
CA SER A 322 -13.53 3.29 8.00
C SER A 322 -12.03 3.17 8.09
N VAL A 323 -11.48 1.96 8.03
CA VAL A 323 -10.03 1.76 7.98
C VAL A 323 -9.56 2.01 6.56
N HIS A 324 -8.53 2.84 6.39
CA HIS A 324 -8.06 3.26 5.07
C HIS A 324 -6.66 2.75 4.74
N GLY A 325 -5.68 2.96 5.61
CA GLY A 325 -4.31 2.51 5.43
C GLY A 325 -3.89 1.55 6.53
N ALA A 326 -2.95 0.64 6.23
CA ALA A 326 -2.29 -0.17 7.24
C ALA A 326 -0.90 -0.58 6.79
N CYS A 327 0.05 -0.65 7.73
CA CYS A 327 1.36 -1.24 7.49
C CYS A 327 1.76 -2.20 8.62
N TRP A 328 2.60 -3.18 8.26
CA TRP A 328 3.29 -3.99 9.23
C TRP A 328 4.41 -3.16 9.89
N TYR A 329 4.43 -3.12 11.20
CA TYR A 329 5.57 -2.63 11.97
C TYR A 329 6.17 -3.80 12.74
N VAL A 330 7.44 -4.09 12.47
CA VAL A 330 8.16 -5.21 13.07
C VAL A 330 9.38 -4.67 13.80
N SER A 331 9.38 -4.74 15.12
CA SER A 331 10.47 -4.27 15.98
C SER A 331 11.22 -5.44 16.62
N GLY A 332 12.51 -5.27 16.85
CA GLY A 332 13.37 -6.27 17.46
C GLY A 332 13.71 -7.46 16.54
N THR A 333 14.47 -8.40 17.06
CA THR A 333 14.97 -9.57 16.32
C THR A 333 14.81 -10.86 17.13
N GLY A 334 14.75 -12.00 16.43
CA GLY A 334 14.68 -13.32 17.06
C GLY A 334 13.48 -13.47 18.00
N SER A 335 13.72 -13.96 19.22
CA SER A 335 12.66 -14.17 20.23
C SER A 335 12.15 -12.88 20.89
N LYS A 336 12.82 -11.75 20.63
CA LYS A 336 12.41 -10.41 21.10
C LYS A 336 11.63 -9.65 20.03
N ARG A 337 11.31 -10.30 18.91
CA ARG A 337 10.52 -9.68 17.83
C ARG A 337 9.11 -9.39 18.30
N GLU A 338 8.68 -8.17 18.12
CA GLU A 338 7.31 -7.72 18.32
C GLU A 338 6.74 -7.31 16.96
N VAL A 339 5.48 -7.65 16.74
CA VAL A 339 4.78 -7.37 15.47
C VAL A 339 3.54 -6.55 15.77
N TYR A 340 3.38 -5.50 15.00
CA TYR A 340 2.23 -4.61 15.12
C TYR A 340 1.61 -4.38 13.74
N ILE A 341 0.34 -4.04 13.73
CA ILE A 341 -0.32 -3.36 12.62
C ILE A 341 -0.49 -1.90 13.04
N VAL A 342 0.10 -0.97 12.28
CA VAL A 342 -0.26 0.44 12.38
C VAL A 342 -1.28 0.72 11.30
N PHE A 343 -2.42 1.32 11.66
CA PHE A 343 -3.50 1.56 10.71
C PHE A 343 -4.01 3.00 10.80
N THR A 344 -4.54 3.50 9.69
CA THR A 344 -5.23 4.78 9.61
C THR A 344 -6.72 4.59 9.37
N ALA A 345 -7.51 5.55 9.84
CA ALA A 345 -8.94 5.61 9.62
C ALA A 345 -9.30 6.92 8.91
N TRP A 346 -10.21 6.85 7.94
CA TRP A 346 -10.69 8.04 7.26
C TRP A 346 -11.84 8.73 8.01
N ASN A 347 -12.76 7.97 8.56
CA ASN A 347 -13.94 8.54 9.23
C ASN A 347 -13.93 8.13 10.70
N PRO A 348 -13.76 9.09 11.61
CA PRO A 348 -13.64 10.55 11.41
C PRO A 348 -12.23 11.03 11.01
N GLY A 349 -11.28 10.17 10.91
CA GLY A 349 -9.84 10.40 10.75
C GLY A 349 -9.10 9.90 12.00
N GLY A 350 -7.88 9.40 11.81
CA GLY A 350 -7.07 8.92 12.92
C GLY A 350 -6.03 7.89 12.55
N ILE A 351 -5.25 7.53 13.56
CA ILE A 351 -4.22 6.49 13.50
C ILE A 351 -4.31 5.62 14.76
N GLY A 352 -4.00 4.34 14.65
CA GLY A 352 -3.97 3.40 15.76
C GLY A 352 -2.96 2.30 15.56
N ALA A 353 -2.66 1.56 16.64
CA ALA A 353 -1.75 0.43 16.60
C ALA A 353 -2.36 -0.81 17.26
N LEU A 354 -2.09 -1.96 16.68
CA LEU A 354 -2.52 -3.26 17.18
C LEU A 354 -1.29 -4.13 17.40
N LYS A 355 -1.21 -4.83 18.51
CA LYS A 355 -0.09 -5.72 18.84
C LYS A 355 -0.47 -7.18 18.59
N LEU A 356 0.34 -7.88 17.79
CA LEU A 356 0.20 -9.33 17.62
C LEU A 356 0.48 -10.04 18.94
N VAL A 357 -0.42 -10.92 19.35
CA VAL A 357 -0.28 -11.75 20.53
C VAL A 357 -0.45 -13.21 20.15
N ASN A 358 0.45 -14.06 20.63
CA ASN A 358 0.26 -15.49 20.55
C ASN A 358 -0.47 -15.91 21.82
N VAL A 359 -1.73 -16.27 21.70
CA VAL A 359 -2.54 -16.80 22.79
C VAL A 359 -2.47 -18.32 22.70
N ALA A 360 -1.98 -18.98 23.76
CA ALA A 360 -2.12 -20.42 23.84
C ALA A 360 -3.61 -20.76 23.86
N ASP A 361 -4.02 -21.67 22.98
CA ASP A 361 -5.39 -22.18 22.92
C ASP A 361 -5.77 -22.88 24.21
#